data_554c74e3825e151686c8e0203b96c258
#
_entry.id   554c74e3825e151686c8e0203b96c258
#
_cell.length_a   1.000
_cell.length_b   1.000
_cell.length_c   1.000
_cell.angle_alpha   90.00
_cell.angle_beta   90.00
_cell.angle_gamma   90.00
#
_symmetry.space_group_name_H-M   'P 1'
#
loop_
_entity.id
_entity.type
_entity.pdbx_description
1 polymer ?
#
loop_
_entity_poly.entity_id
_entity_poly.type
_entity_poly.pdbx_seq_one_letter_code
_entity_poly.pdbx_strand_id
1 'polypeptide(L)'
;MAGKMKSYSVIIVSDASTDSKEFFLSSKLVRNSIIAVSVFLIMFGYIIFDYMTISVDRAKMKKLESETVQKTKIITQLVRNVKKTEKSLMKMRDFKKRILVASGLTSPNALKKIGAGGGPVVDISSDVELVQNGNMINSVLEKRSILKESINDLKDAKKIEDTLKFVENVITKQKVRLASTPSIWPTRGYLTNSFGPRIHPFTGKRSFHYGQDIATQSGNRVIAPADGVVLVAEYRDYYGNMIIIDHNFGYTTRYGHLSAFNVKEGDRVKRGQVIGFVGSSGRSTGPHLHYEVRFMGKALNPMDFIID
;
A
#
# COMPACT_ATOMS: atom_id res chain seq x y z
N MET A 1 35.74 -59.27 26.80
CA MET A 1 34.85 -59.76 25.75
C MET A 1 34.99 -58.83 24.52
N ALA A 2 35.72 -59.25 23.50
CA ALA A 2 35.94 -58.46 22.30
C ALA A 2 34.68 -58.57 21.43
N GLY A 3 33.97 -57.43 21.29
CA GLY A 3 32.78 -57.35 20.45
C GLY A 3 33.13 -57.58 19.00
N LYS A 4 32.49 -58.59 18.38
CA LYS A 4 32.60 -58.93 16.95
C LYS A 4 32.31 -57.70 16.10
N MET A 5 33.32 -57.09 15.47
CA MET A 5 33.10 -56.02 14.47
C MET A 5 32.39 -56.62 13.28
N LYS A 6 31.16 -56.14 13.04
CA LYS A 6 30.42 -56.51 11.81
C LYS A 6 31.09 -55.84 10.60
N SER A 7 31.57 -56.62 9.68
CA SER A 7 32.11 -56.16 8.38
C SER A 7 31.18 -56.59 7.25
N TYR A 8 31.07 -55.76 6.22
CA TYR A 8 30.37 -56.09 4.98
C TYR A 8 31.43 -56.50 3.94
N SER A 9 31.17 -57.55 3.17
CA SER A 9 32.00 -57.90 2.02
C SER A 9 31.24 -57.53 0.70
N VAL A 10 31.92 -56.83 -0.18
CA VAL A 10 31.44 -56.55 -1.53
C VAL A 10 32.24 -57.41 -2.48
N ILE A 11 31.57 -58.32 -3.16
CA ILE A 11 32.22 -59.23 -4.12
C ILE A 11 31.87 -58.68 -5.52
N ILE A 12 32.90 -58.27 -6.26
CA ILE A 12 32.74 -57.86 -7.67
C ILE A 12 33.14 -59.07 -8.52
N VAL A 13 32.17 -59.63 -9.17
CA VAL A 13 32.36 -60.75 -10.12
C VAL A 13 32.39 -60.16 -11.54
N SER A 14 33.49 -60.42 -12.27
CA SER A 14 33.61 -60.04 -13.67
C SER A 14 33.06 -61.17 -14.55
N ASP A 15 32.22 -60.85 -15.52
CA ASP A 15 31.59 -61.80 -16.45
C ASP A 15 32.59 -62.50 -17.40
N ALA A 16 33.86 -62.03 -17.40
CA ALA A 16 34.88 -62.50 -18.33
C ALA A 16 36.08 -63.21 -17.66
N SER A 17 36.14 -63.33 -16.31
CA SER A 17 37.24 -63.98 -15.63
C SER A 17 36.80 -64.58 -14.29
N THR A 18 37.40 -65.76 -13.93
CA THR A 18 37.17 -66.48 -12.67
C THR A 18 37.74 -65.77 -11.42
N ASP A 19 38.32 -64.59 -11.56
CA ASP A 19 38.86 -63.82 -10.47
C ASP A 19 37.81 -62.88 -9.85
N SER A 20 37.33 -63.23 -8.67
CA SER A 20 36.46 -62.36 -7.84
C SER A 20 37.34 -61.53 -6.93
N LYS A 21 37.16 -60.21 -6.91
CA LYS A 21 37.82 -59.34 -5.93
C LYS A 21 36.86 -59.08 -4.77
N GLU A 22 37.26 -59.50 -3.57
CA GLU A 22 36.54 -59.22 -2.32
C GLU A 22 37.09 -57.99 -1.66
N PHE A 23 36.19 -57.03 -1.35
CA PHE A 23 36.51 -55.82 -0.57
C PHE A 23 35.80 -55.89 0.77
N PHE A 24 36.55 -55.80 1.86
CA PHE A 24 36.00 -55.75 3.22
C PHE A 24 35.80 -54.33 3.66
N LEU A 25 34.55 -53.94 3.90
CA LEU A 25 34.17 -52.61 4.40
C LEU A 25 33.80 -52.69 5.89
N SER A 26 34.47 -51.92 6.70
CA SER A 26 34.10 -51.78 8.12
C SER A 26 32.69 -51.19 8.25
N SER A 27 31.87 -51.75 9.16
CA SER A 27 30.52 -51.27 9.41
C SER A 27 30.51 -49.78 9.89
N LYS A 28 31.58 -49.31 10.53
CA LYS A 28 31.76 -47.92 10.89
C LYS A 28 31.93 -47.03 9.66
N LEU A 29 32.66 -47.47 8.67
CA LEU A 29 32.92 -46.77 7.42
C LEU A 29 31.63 -46.62 6.59
N VAL A 30 30.87 -47.69 6.47
CA VAL A 30 29.55 -47.68 5.76
C VAL A 30 28.57 -46.75 6.46
N ARG A 31 28.45 -46.81 7.80
CA ARG A 31 27.61 -45.94 8.59
C ARG A 31 27.98 -44.46 8.42
N ASN A 32 29.28 -44.13 8.52
CA ASN A 32 29.77 -42.78 8.39
C ASN A 32 29.56 -42.22 6.97
N SER A 33 29.71 -43.05 5.94
CA SER A 33 29.40 -42.67 4.55
C SER A 33 27.91 -42.40 4.35
N ILE A 34 27.01 -43.23 4.92
CA ILE A 34 25.57 -43.00 4.84
C ILE A 34 25.21 -41.66 5.53
N ILE A 35 25.80 -41.39 6.73
CA ILE A 35 25.59 -40.11 7.42
C ILE A 35 26.10 -38.95 6.59
N ALA A 36 27.31 -39.04 6.02
CA ALA A 36 27.88 -37.99 5.18
C ALA A 36 26.99 -37.69 3.94
N VAL A 37 26.51 -38.74 3.25
CA VAL A 37 25.59 -38.61 2.09
C VAL A 37 24.27 -37.99 2.52
N SER A 38 23.72 -38.41 3.68
CA SER A 38 22.45 -37.81 4.18
C SER A 38 22.59 -36.33 4.50
N VAL A 39 23.69 -35.93 5.15
CA VAL A 39 24.00 -34.51 5.44
C VAL A 39 24.16 -33.71 4.15
N PHE A 40 24.87 -34.30 3.16
CA PHE A 40 25.04 -33.69 1.86
C PHE A 40 23.70 -33.46 1.15
N LEU A 41 22.80 -34.48 1.16
CA LEU A 41 21.47 -34.38 0.53
C LEU A 41 20.59 -33.31 1.23
N ILE A 42 20.66 -33.22 2.57
CA ILE A 42 19.93 -32.19 3.33
C ILE A 42 20.45 -30.79 2.97
N MET A 43 21.77 -30.62 2.92
CA MET A 43 22.40 -29.34 2.57
C MET A 43 22.08 -28.93 1.13
N PHE A 44 22.10 -29.91 0.20
CA PHE A 44 21.74 -29.68 -1.20
C PHE A 44 20.27 -29.31 -1.36
N GLY A 45 19.38 -29.99 -0.63
CA GLY A 45 17.95 -29.66 -0.59
C GLY A 45 17.69 -28.24 -0.05
N TYR A 46 18.45 -27.83 0.99
CA TYR A 46 18.37 -26.48 1.53
C TYR A 46 18.81 -25.42 0.51
N ILE A 47 19.90 -25.66 -0.23
CA ILE A 47 20.38 -24.74 -1.27
C ILE A 47 19.37 -24.60 -2.40
N ILE A 48 18.73 -25.72 -2.83
CA ILE A 48 17.68 -25.66 -3.84
C ILE A 48 16.47 -24.87 -3.35
N PHE A 49 16.05 -25.12 -2.10
CA PHE A 49 14.92 -24.40 -1.51
C PHE A 49 15.19 -22.89 -1.42
N ASP A 50 16.38 -22.49 -0.96
CA ASP A 50 16.81 -21.10 -0.89
C ASP A 50 16.86 -20.45 -2.28
N TYR A 51 17.42 -21.15 -3.26
CA TYR A 51 17.43 -20.67 -4.66
C TYR A 51 16.02 -20.51 -5.24
N MET A 52 15.09 -21.41 -4.94
CA MET A 52 13.70 -21.30 -5.39
C MET A 52 12.99 -20.11 -4.74
N THR A 53 13.18 -19.86 -3.44
CA THR A 53 12.60 -18.71 -2.75
C THR A 53 13.12 -17.40 -3.32
N ILE A 54 14.42 -17.28 -3.52
CA ILE A 54 15.04 -16.09 -4.14
C ILE A 54 14.52 -15.88 -5.58
N SER A 55 14.31 -16.93 -6.35
CA SER A 55 13.80 -16.81 -7.72
C SER A 55 12.35 -16.31 -7.76
N VAL A 56 11.50 -16.77 -6.84
CA VAL A 56 10.12 -16.30 -6.70
C VAL A 56 10.07 -14.82 -6.28
N ASP A 57 10.94 -14.42 -5.37
CA ASP A 57 11.00 -13.03 -4.92
C ASP A 57 11.52 -12.09 -6.02
N ARG A 58 12.51 -12.52 -6.81
CA ARG A 58 12.96 -11.78 -8.01
C ARG A 58 11.84 -11.62 -9.05
N ALA A 59 11.03 -12.66 -9.26
CA ALA A 59 9.88 -12.57 -10.18
C ALA A 59 8.82 -11.59 -9.67
N LYS A 60 8.54 -11.58 -8.37
CA LYS A 60 7.63 -10.61 -7.73
C LYS A 60 8.17 -9.18 -7.84
N MET A 61 9.46 -8.98 -7.54
CA MET A 61 10.11 -7.67 -7.67
C MET A 61 10.03 -7.14 -9.10
N LYS A 62 10.32 -7.98 -10.10
CA LYS A 62 10.23 -7.60 -11.51
C LYS A 62 8.81 -7.24 -11.95
N LYS A 63 7.81 -7.94 -11.41
CA LYS A 63 6.38 -7.60 -11.63
C LYS A 63 6.01 -6.26 -11.00
N LEU A 64 6.40 -6.02 -9.75
CA LEU A 64 6.17 -4.75 -9.04
C LEU A 64 6.87 -3.58 -9.76
N GLU A 65 8.09 -3.80 -10.23
CA GLU A 65 8.84 -2.79 -11.00
C GLU A 65 8.12 -2.45 -12.32
N SER A 66 7.64 -3.45 -13.05
CA SER A 66 6.86 -3.22 -14.28
C SER A 66 5.54 -2.48 -14.01
N GLU A 67 4.85 -2.81 -12.91
CA GLU A 67 3.63 -2.11 -12.49
C GLU A 67 3.91 -0.64 -12.08
N THR A 68 5.01 -0.39 -11.38
CA THR A 68 5.40 0.98 -11.00
C THR A 68 5.78 1.82 -12.22
N VAL A 69 6.50 1.24 -13.19
CA VAL A 69 6.83 1.91 -14.46
C VAL A 69 5.55 2.23 -15.24
N GLN A 70 4.60 1.30 -15.33
CA GLN A 70 3.30 1.56 -15.99
C GLN A 70 2.51 2.66 -15.29
N LYS A 71 2.43 2.64 -13.96
CA LYS A 71 1.75 3.68 -13.16
C LYS A 71 2.40 5.05 -13.36
N THR A 72 3.73 5.11 -13.37
CA THR A 72 4.48 6.36 -13.63
C THR A 72 4.21 6.90 -15.03
N LYS A 73 4.10 6.02 -16.03
CA LYS A 73 3.78 6.41 -17.40
C LYS A 73 2.37 7.01 -17.51
N ILE A 74 1.39 6.39 -16.83
CA ILE A 74 0.01 6.88 -16.75
C ILE A 74 -0.03 8.25 -16.05
N ILE A 75 0.65 8.40 -14.91
CA ILE A 75 0.74 9.67 -14.18
C ILE A 75 1.34 10.77 -15.04
N THR A 76 2.43 10.48 -15.77
CA THR A 76 3.07 11.45 -16.68
C THR A 76 2.14 11.87 -17.81
N GLN A 77 1.35 10.94 -18.33
CA GLN A 77 0.35 11.23 -19.38
C GLN A 77 -0.83 12.06 -18.84
N LEU A 78 -1.27 11.77 -17.62
CA LEU A 78 -2.29 12.57 -16.93
C LEU A 78 -1.80 14.00 -16.66
N VAL A 79 -0.57 14.18 -16.17
CA VAL A 79 0.02 15.51 -15.95
C VAL A 79 0.10 16.32 -17.25
N ARG A 80 0.48 15.69 -18.38
CA ARG A 80 0.47 16.33 -19.69
C ARG A 80 -0.94 16.77 -20.11
N ASN A 81 -1.93 15.91 -19.89
CA ASN A 81 -3.32 16.22 -20.23
C ASN A 81 -3.85 17.37 -19.36
N VAL A 82 -3.58 17.36 -18.05
CA VAL A 82 -3.94 18.46 -17.14
C VAL A 82 -3.34 19.78 -17.61
N LYS A 83 -2.05 19.80 -17.97
CA LYS A 83 -1.36 20.99 -18.46
C LYS A 83 -1.94 21.51 -19.80
N LYS A 84 -2.33 20.58 -20.69
CA LYS A 84 -3.04 20.92 -21.94
C LYS A 84 -4.42 21.54 -21.68
N THR A 85 -5.12 21.02 -20.68
CA THR A 85 -6.43 21.49 -20.24
C THR A 85 -6.37 22.87 -19.59
N GLU A 86 -5.40 23.11 -18.70
CA GLU A 86 -5.16 24.45 -18.13
C GLU A 86 -4.95 25.50 -19.23
N LYS A 87 -4.16 25.16 -20.25
CA LYS A 87 -3.93 26.05 -21.39
C LYS A 87 -5.22 26.31 -22.18
N SER A 88 -6.08 25.31 -22.33
CA SER A 88 -7.40 25.48 -22.99
C SER A 88 -8.37 26.31 -22.15
N LEU A 89 -8.41 26.10 -20.83
CA LEU A 89 -9.19 26.91 -19.89
C LEU A 89 -8.76 28.39 -19.86
N MET A 90 -7.44 28.66 -19.93
CA MET A 90 -6.94 30.03 -20.04
C MET A 90 -7.42 30.68 -21.34
N LYS A 91 -7.34 29.99 -22.48
CA LYS A 91 -7.86 30.48 -23.75
C LYS A 91 -9.36 30.75 -23.69
N MET A 92 -10.16 29.86 -23.07
CA MET A 92 -11.59 30.07 -22.89
C MET A 92 -11.90 31.26 -21.96
N ARG A 93 -11.13 31.50 -20.93
CA ARG A 93 -11.25 32.66 -20.04
C ARG A 93 -10.96 33.95 -20.78
N ASP A 94 -9.97 33.96 -21.63
CA ASP A 94 -9.63 35.12 -22.45
C ASP A 94 -10.68 35.36 -23.52
N PHE A 95 -11.22 34.31 -24.13
CA PHE A 95 -12.34 34.38 -25.08
C PHE A 95 -13.59 34.92 -24.41
N LYS A 96 -13.96 34.42 -23.21
CA LYS A 96 -15.05 34.96 -22.41
C LYS A 96 -14.89 36.45 -22.12
N LYS A 97 -13.67 36.87 -21.77
CA LYS A 97 -13.35 38.29 -21.56
C LYS A 97 -13.56 39.14 -22.83
N ARG A 98 -13.13 38.65 -24.00
CA ARG A 98 -13.30 39.32 -25.28
C ARG A 98 -14.78 39.42 -25.66
N ILE A 99 -15.60 38.38 -25.45
CA ILE A 99 -17.05 38.41 -25.69
C ILE A 99 -17.72 39.45 -24.79
N LEU A 100 -17.38 39.48 -23.49
CA LEU A 100 -17.95 40.45 -22.54
C LEU A 100 -17.60 41.89 -22.92
N VAL A 101 -16.40 42.13 -23.44
CA VAL A 101 -15.98 43.45 -23.93
C VAL A 101 -16.67 43.78 -25.25
N ALA A 102 -16.77 42.83 -26.20
CA ALA A 102 -17.42 43.02 -27.51
C ALA A 102 -18.95 43.18 -27.40
N SER A 103 -19.61 42.58 -26.39
CA SER A 103 -21.02 42.71 -26.11
C SER A 103 -21.43 43.95 -25.31
N GLY A 104 -20.44 44.83 -24.95
CA GLY A 104 -20.72 46.03 -24.15
C GLY A 104 -21.16 45.76 -22.71
N LEU A 105 -21.10 44.52 -22.24
CA LEU A 105 -21.51 44.07 -20.88
C LEU A 105 -20.40 44.21 -19.86
N THR A 106 -19.70 45.33 -19.83
CA THR A 106 -18.58 45.60 -18.92
C THR A 106 -18.99 46.10 -17.52
N SER A 107 -20.30 46.21 -17.25
CA SER A 107 -20.77 46.66 -15.93
C SER A 107 -21.10 45.49 -15.01
N PRO A 108 -20.65 45.46 -13.73
CA PRO A 108 -21.00 44.43 -12.75
C PRO A 108 -22.51 44.28 -12.48
N ASN A 109 -23.30 45.32 -12.79
CA ASN A 109 -24.76 45.32 -12.60
C ASN A 109 -25.53 44.66 -13.77
N ALA A 110 -24.93 44.44 -14.93
CA ALA A 110 -25.57 43.75 -16.06
C ALA A 110 -25.69 42.25 -15.84
N LEU A 111 -24.81 41.64 -15.08
CA LEU A 111 -24.83 40.21 -14.73
C LEU A 111 -25.96 39.82 -13.75
N LYS A 112 -26.49 40.77 -12.96
CA LYS A 112 -27.62 40.52 -12.04
C LYS A 112 -28.99 40.45 -12.74
N LYS A 113 -29.08 40.96 -13.95
CA LYS A 113 -30.34 40.98 -14.74
C LYS A 113 -30.58 39.72 -15.59
N ILE A 114 -29.60 38.86 -15.75
CA ILE A 114 -29.67 37.63 -16.59
C ILE A 114 -30.22 36.42 -15.79
N GLY A 115 -30.39 36.56 -14.48
CA GLY A 115 -30.86 35.48 -13.58
C GLY A 115 -32.36 35.40 -13.29
N ALA A 116 -33.19 36.27 -13.88
CA ALA A 116 -34.64 36.22 -13.70
C ALA A 116 -35.34 36.11 -15.08
N GLY A 117 -35.89 34.94 -15.30
CA GLY A 117 -36.59 34.46 -16.50
C GLY A 117 -37.19 35.47 -17.48
N GLY A 118 -36.88 35.27 -18.74
CA GLY A 118 -37.47 36.00 -19.87
C GLY A 118 -36.39 36.33 -20.89
N GLY A 119 -36.19 35.44 -21.88
CA GLY A 119 -35.36 35.75 -23.03
C GLY A 119 -35.90 36.95 -23.79
N PRO A 120 -35.06 37.77 -24.46
CA PRO A 120 -35.55 38.85 -25.31
C PRO A 120 -36.40 38.25 -26.44
N VAL A 121 -37.62 38.74 -26.56
CA VAL A 121 -38.46 38.52 -27.73
C VAL A 121 -37.75 39.15 -28.91
N VAL A 122 -37.19 38.31 -29.77
CA VAL A 122 -36.65 38.77 -31.06
C VAL A 122 -37.84 39.08 -31.95
N ASP A 123 -38.07 40.35 -32.20
CA ASP A 123 -39.05 40.82 -33.14
C ASP A 123 -38.59 40.44 -34.57
N ILE A 124 -39.26 39.43 -35.15
CA ILE A 124 -38.90 38.83 -36.45
C ILE A 124 -39.40 39.75 -37.63
N SER A 125 -40.09 40.84 -37.34
CA SER A 125 -40.67 41.67 -38.36
C SER A 125 -39.69 42.55 -39.15
N SER A 126 -38.46 42.77 -38.62
CA SER A 126 -37.43 43.58 -39.31
C SER A 126 -36.48 42.79 -40.20
N ASP A 127 -36.47 41.46 -40.12
CA ASP A 127 -35.50 40.62 -40.82
C ASP A 127 -35.95 40.06 -42.17
N VAL A 128 -37.16 40.38 -42.61
CA VAL A 128 -37.71 39.86 -43.89
C VAL A 128 -37.17 40.62 -45.11
N GLU A 129 -36.60 41.80 -44.93
CA GLU A 129 -36.15 42.65 -46.07
C GLU A 129 -34.69 42.35 -46.51
N LEU A 130 -33.96 41.51 -45.81
CA LEU A 130 -32.53 41.23 -46.09
C LEU A 130 -32.25 39.88 -46.81
N VAL A 131 -33.32 39.21 -47.31
CA VAL A 131 -33.20 37.86 -47.93
C VAL A 131 -32.67 37.91 -49.38
N GLN A 132 -32.45 39.09 -49.97
CA GLN A 132 -32.01 39.18 -51.38
C GLN A 132 -30.50 39.24 -51.64
N ASN A 133 -29.64 39.20 -50.59
CA ASN A 133 -28.19 39.21 -50.80
C ASN A 133 -27.54 37.94 -50.24
N GLY A 134 -26.82 37.18 -51.07
CA GLY A 134 -26.12 35.94 -50.78
C GLY A 134 -25.11 36.02 -49.60
N ASN A 135 -24.84 37.22 -49.09
CA ASN A 135 -24.01 37.44 -47.89
C ASN A 135 -24.66 36.98 -46.57
N MET A 136 -26.02 36.89 -46.52
CA MET A 136 -26.71 36.48 -45.30
C MET A 136 -26.67 34.98 -45.07
N ILE A 137 -26.69 34.18 -46.13
CA ILE A 137 -26.55 32.72 -46.02
C ILE A 137 -25.14 32.36 -45.49
N ASN A 138 -24.12 33.06 -45.98
CA ASN A 138 -22.75 32.85 -45.52
C ASN A 138 -22.58 33.24 -44.03
N SER A 139 -23.20 34.36 -43.59
CA SER A 139 -23.12 34.78 -42.19
C SER A 139 -23.86 33.82 -41.23
N VAL A 140 -24.97 33.23 -41.69
CA VAL A 140 -25.72 32.20 -40.90
C VAL A 140 -24.94 30.89 -40.85
N LEU A 141 -24.28 30.48 -41.94
CA LEU A 141 -23.45 29.30 -41.99
C LEU A 141 -22.20 29.46 -41.13
N GLU A 142 -21.60 30.64 -41.13
CA GLU A 142 -20.43 30.96 -40.27
C GLU A 142 -20.83 30.98 -38.79
N LYS A 143 -21.95 31.59 -38.41
CA LYS A 143 -22.50 31.53 -37.05
C LYS A 143 -22.80 30.09 -36.62
N ARG A 144 -23.32 29.25 -37.51
CA ARG A 144 -23.65 27.84 -37.27
C ARG A 144 -22.35 27.02 -37.06
N SER A 145 -21.29 27.29 -37.82
CA SER A 145 -19.99 26.63 -37.63
C SER A 145 -19.35 27.00 -36.28
N ILE A 146 -19.38 28.30 -35.92
CA ILE A 146 -18.89 28.79 -34.62
C ILE A 146 -19.67 28.17 -33.45
N LEU A 147 -21.01 28.08 -33.60
CA LEU A 147 -21.89 27.46 -32.58
C LEU A 147 -21.56 25.96 -32.41
N LYS A 148 -21.33 25.25 -33.53
CA LYS A 148 -20.99 23.83 -33.53
C LYS A 148 -19.64 23.58 -32.91
N GLU A 149 -18.64 24.43 -33.15
CA GLU A 149 -17.32 24.38 -32.52
C GLU A 149 -17.43 24.67 -31.02
N SER A 150 -18.21 25.71 -30.64
CA SER A 150 -18.44 26.03 -29.23
C SER A 150 -19.17 24.91 -28.46
N ILE A 151 -20.08 24.17 -29.09
CA ILE A 151 -20.76 23.01 -28.49
C ILE A 151 -19.77 21.84 -28.29
N ASN A 152 -18.88 21.62 -29.26
CA ASN A 152 -17.83 20.59 -29.11
C ASN A 152 -16.83 20.96 -28.02
N ASP A 153 -16.42 22.21 -27.93
CA ASP A 153 -15.54 22.70 -26.87
C ASP A 153 -16.20 22.54 -25.49
N LEU A 154 -17.50 22.78 -25.35
CA LEU A 154 -18.25 22.56 -24.11
C LEU A 154 -18.33 21.08 -23.73
N LYS A 155 -18.53 20.19 -24.74
CA LYS A 155 -18.52 18.74 -24.50
C LYS A 155 -17.14 18.25 -24.03
N ASP A 156 -16.08 18.78 -24.66
CA ASP A 156 -14.71 18.44 -24.26
C ASP A 156 -14.38 18.98 -22.87
N ALA A 157 -14.84 20.22 -22.55
CA ALA A 157 -14.69 20.79 -21.20
C ALA A 157 -15.39 19.93 -20.13
N LYS A 158 -16.60 19.44 -20.40
CA LYS A 158 -17.32 18.56 -19.47
C LYS A 158 -16.60 17.23 -19.27
N LYS A 159 -16.12 16.61 -20.36
CA LYS A 159 -15.33 15.36 -20.27
C LYS A 159 -14.05 15.53 -19.46
N ILE A 160 -13.43 16.70 -19.57
CA ILE A 160 -12.23 17.05 -18.79
C ILE A 160 -12.60 17.22 -17.31
N GLU A 161 -13.69 17.91 -16.99
CA GLU A 161 -14.18 18.08 -15.62
C GLU A 161 -14.46 16.72 -14.96
N ASP A 162 -15.14 15.81 -15.66
CA ASP A 162 -15.44 14.48 -15.19
C ASP A 162 -14.15 13.65 -14.96
N THR A 163 -13.17 13.80 -15.85
CA THR A 163 -11.84 13.15 -15.70
C THR A 163 -11.09 13.70 -14.49
N LEU A 164 -11.11 15.01 -14.26
CA LEU A 164 -10.47 15.64 -13.10
C LEU A 164 -11.12 15.17 -11.79
N LYS A 165 -12.45 15.13 -11.72
CA LYS A 165 -13.18 14.59 -10.56
C LYS A 165 -12.83 13.13 -10.29
N PHE A 166 -12.70 12.31 -11.33
CA PHE A 166 -12.26 10.92 -11.21
C PHE A 166 -10.85 10.82 -10.65
N VAL A 167 -9.89 11.59 -11.18
CA VAL A 167 -8.51 11.62 -10.74
C VAL A 167 -8.40 12.09 -9.29
N GLU A 168 -9.11 13.16 -8.93
CA GLU A 168 -9.17 13.68 -7.56
C GLU A 168 -9.70 12.61 -6.58
N ASN A 169 -10.76 11.90 -6.96
CA ASN A 169 -11.31 10.81 -6.15
C ASN A 169 -10.31 9.65 -5.98
N VAL A 170 -9.58 9.27 -7.05
CA VAL A 170 -8.53 8.24 -6.98
C VAL A 170 -7.39 8.67 -6.07
N ILE A 171 -6.90 9.90 -6.22
CA ILE A 171 -5.82 10.45 -5.38
C ILE A 171 -6.26 10.50 -3.92
N THR A 172 -7.47 10.98 -3.66
CA THR A 172 -8.03 11.07 -2.31
C THR A 172 -8.16 9.68 -1.67
N LYS A 173 -8.68 8.68 -2.39
CA LYS A 173 -8.76 7.31 -1.91
C LYS A 173 -7.38 6.71 -1.63
N GLN A 174 -6.39 6.96 -2.48
CA GLN A 174 -5.01 6.50 -2.24
C GLN A 174 -4.39 7.18 -1.03
N LYS A 175 -4.58 8.50 -0.88
CA LYS A 175 -4.10 9.26 0.28
C LYS A 175 -4.67 8.73 1.59
N VAL A 176 -5.98 8.46 1.64
CA VAL A 176 -6.66 7.86 2.80
C VAL A 176 -6.09 6.47 3.08
N ARG A 177 -5.91 5.63 2.07
CA ARG A 177 -5.33 4.28 2.24
C ARG A 177 -3.90 4.33 2.79
N LEU A 178 -3.06 5.22 2.29
CA LEU A 178 -1.69 5.40 2.78
C LEU A 178 -1.67 5.91 4.22
N ALA A 179 -2.54 6.88 4.55
CA ALA A 179 -2.67 7.38 5.92
C ALA A 179 -3.15 6.31 6.91
N SER A 180 -3.90 5.32 6.43
CA SER A 180 -4.45 4.19 7.20
C SER A 180 -3.52 2.96 7.25
N THR A 181 -2.39 2.96 6.53
CA THR A 181 -1.43 1.85 6.57
C THR A 181 -0.40 2.10 7.68
N PRO A 182 -0.25 1.20 8.66
CA PRO A 182 0.76 1.32 9.72
C PRO A 182 2.16 1.31 9.12
N SER A 183 2.90 2.42 9.18
CA SER A 183 4.16 2.55 8.42
C SER A 183 5.27 3.31 9.15
N ILE A 184 5.05 3.66 10.44
CA ILE A 184 6.09 4.26 11.30
C ILE A 184 6.23 3.47 12.59
N TRP A 185 7.40 3.57 13.23
CA TRP A 185 7.65 2.99 14.54
C TRP A 185 6.71 3.56 15.60
N PRO A 186 6.03 2.71 16.41
CA PRO A 186 5.14 3.19 17.47
C PRO A 186 5.89 3.79 18.65
N THR A 187 7.15 3.44 18.83
CA THR A 187 8.05 4.02 19.86
C THR A 187 9.50 3.85 19.44
N ARG A 188 10.40 4.60 20.05
CA ARG A 188 11.85 4.42 19.90
C ARG A 188 12.37 3.44 20.95
N GLY A 189 13.26 2.54 20.54
CA GLY A 189 13.84 1.54 21.43
C GLY A 189 14.65 0.49 20.69
N TYR A 190 15.03 -0.55 21.39
CA TYR A 190 15.78 -1.68 20.85
C TYR A 190 14.85 -2.86 20.58
N LEU A 191 14.96 -3.48 19.41
CA LEU A 191 14.21 -4.68 19.08
C LEU A 191 14.76 -5.86 19.89
N THR A 192 13.89 -6.53 20.65
CA THR A 192 14.31 -7.63 21.53
C THR A 192 13.74 -8.97 21.10
N ASN A 193 12.42 -9.14 21.04
CA ASN A 193 11.80 -10.37 20.59
C ASN A 193 11.07 -10.15 19.28
N SER A 194 11.48 -10.87 18.25
CA SER A 194 10.90 -10.75 16.92
C SER A 194 9.58 -11.53 16.78
N PHE A 195 8.77 -11.13 15.80
CA PHE A 195 7.61 -11.88 15.35
C PHE A 195 8.02 -13.29 14.88
N GLY A 196 7.26 -14.31 15.25
CA GLY A 196 7.46 -15.67 14.79
C GLY A 196 7.62 -16.72 15.89
N PRO A 197 8.05 -17.93 15.56
CA PRO A 197 8.26 -19.01 16.51
C PRO A 197 9.43 -18.69 17.46
N ARG A 198 9.18 -18.87 18.78
CA ARG A 198 10.20 -18.65 19.83
C ARG A 198 10.03 -19.62 20.98
N ILE A 199 10.99 -19.68 21.87
CA ILE A 199 10.85 -20.28 23.19
C ILE A 199 10.16 -19.27 24.11
N HIS A 200 9.08 -19.69 24.75
CA HIS A 200 8.30 -18.82 25.63
C HIS A 200 9.09 -18.48 26.90
N PRO A 201 9.31 -17.20 27.26
CA PRO A 201 10.24 -16.80 28.31
C PRO A 201 9.83 -17.28 29.72
N PHE A 202 8.54 -17.54 29.96
CA PHE A 202 8.05 -17.99 31.27
C PHE A 202 7.84 -19.50 31.36
N THR A 203 7.54 -20.19 30.26
CA THR A 203 7.20 -21.61 30.28
C THR A 203 8.26 -22.52 29.67
N GLY A 204 9.25 -21.97 28.99
CA GLY A 204 10.26 -22.73 28.27
C GLY A 204 9.76 -23.54 27.07
N LYS A 205 8.46 -23.50 26.77
CA LYS A 205 7.86 -24.24 25.66
C LYS A 205 7.91 -23.47 24.34
N ARG A 206 7.87 -24.18 23.22
CA ARG A 206 7.72 -23.55 21.90
C ARG A 206 6.42 -22.78 21.84
N SER A 207 6.46 -21.53 21.37
CA SER A 207 5.31 -20.66 21.21
C SER A 207 5.50 -19.75 19.99
N PHE A 208 4.42 -19.15 19.52
CA PHE A 208 4.47 -18.18 18.45
C PHE A 208 4.28 -16.77 19.02
N HIS A 209 5.16 -15.85 18.67
CA HIS A 209 5.08 -14.44 19.03
C HIS A 209 4.36 -13.66 17.94
N TYR A 210 3.19 -13.11 18.27
CA TYR A 210 2.31 -12.43 17.29
C TYR A 210 2.68 -10.96 17.04
N GLY A 211 3.76 -10.45 17.64
CA GLY A 211 4.18 -9.07 17.53
C GLY A 211 5.71 -8.92 17.52
N GLN A 212 6.13 -7.67 17.59
CA GLN A 212 7.51 -7.25 17.79
C GLN A 212 7.62 -6.58 19.16
N ASP A 213 8.56 -7.02 19.98
CA ASP A 213 8.86 -6.38 21.26
C ASP A 213 9.95 -5.31 21.08
N ILE A 214 9.68 -4.10 21.60
CA ILE A 214 10.58 -2.94 21.54
C ILE A 214 10.92 -2.52 22.96
N ALA A 215 12.13 -2.89 23.43
CA ALA A 215 12.62 -2.54 24.75
C ALA A 215 12.98 -1.06 24.81
N THR A 216 12.42 -0.36 25.79
CA THR A 216 12.68 1.05 26.04
C THR A 216 12.25 1.42 27.46
N GLN A 217 12.57 2.64 27.92
CA GLN A 217 12.24 3.06 29.27
C GLN A 217 10.73 3.16 29.49
N SER A 218 10.28 2.77 30.70
CA SER A 218 8.91 3.00 31.12
C SER A 218 8.60 4.50 31.09
N GLY A 219 7.40 4.86 30.59
CA GLY A 219 6.99 6.25 30.38
C GLY A 219 7.34 6.82 29.00
N ASN A 220 8.12 6.12 28.17
CA ASN A 220 8.33 6.55 26.79
C ASN A 220 7.01 6.56 26.00
N ARG A 221 6.88 7.55 25.12
CA ARG A 221 5.66 7.78 24.33
C ARG A 221 5.44 6.63 23.35
N VAL A 222 4.20 6.21 23.25
CA VAL A 222 3.71 5.30 22.20
C VAL A 222 2.80 6.09 21.28
N ILE A 223 3.07 6.06 19.98
CA ILE A 223 2.33 6.81 18.96
C ILE A 223 1.57 5.87 18.01
N ALA A 224 0.47 6.35 17.44
CA ALA A 224 -0.27 5.65 16.41
C ALA A 224 0.53 5.64 15.10
N PRO A 225 0.78 4.47 14.47
CA PRO A 225 1.56 4.36 13.23
C PRO A 225 0.78 4.75 11.97
N ALA A 226 -0.54 4.95 12.10
CA ALA A 226 -1.47 5.34 11.06
C ALA A 226 -2.70 6.04 11.66
N ASP A 227 -3.50 6.70 10.81
CA ASP A 227 -4.82 7.21 11.17
C ASP A 227 -5.75 6.05 11.55
N GLY A 228 -6.63 6.23 12.55
CA GLY A 228 -7.53 5.17 12.96
C GLY A 228 -8.53 5.56 14.05
N VAL A 229 -9.24 4.55 14.56
CA VAL A 229 -10.18 4.65 15.68
C VAL A 229 -9.77 3.65 16.75
N VAL A 230 -9.71 4.08 18.00
CA VAL A 230 -9.42 3.21 19.15
C VAL A 230 -10.60 2.26 19.39
N LEU A 231 -10.36 0.97 19.25
CA LEU A 231 -11.37 -0.07 19.53
C LEU A 231 -11.36 -0.49 21.00
N VAL A 232 -10.18 -0.46 21.62
CA VAL A 232 -9.97 -0.94 22.99
C VAL A 232 -8.90 -0.07 23.65
N ALA A 233 -9.11 0.33 24.89
CA ALA A 233 -8.12 0.96 25.77
C ALA A 233 -8.41 0.51 27.22
N GLU A 234 -8.00 -0.72 27.57
CA GLU A 234 -8.29 -1.35 28.86
C GLU A 234 -7.20 -2.35 29.29
N TYR A 235 -7.27 -2.82 30.53
CA TYR A 235 -6.41 -3.90 31.01
C TYR A 235 -6.91 -5.26 30.49
N ARG A 236 -6.01 -6.04 29.88
CA ARG A 236 -6.27 -7.41 29.42
C ARG A 236 -5.22 -8.36 29.95
N ASP A 237 -5.64 -9.55 30.40
CA ASP A 237 -4.75 -10.61 30.81
C ASP A 237 -3.67 -10.85 29.76
N TYR A 238 -2.45 -11.15 30.20
CA TYR A 238 -1.23 -11.30 29.39
C TYR A 238 -0.69 -10.00 28.77
N TYR A 239 -1.51 -9.16 28.13
CA TYR A 239 -1.11 -7.91 27.50
C TYR A 239 -0.95 -6.74 28.50
N GLY A 240 -1.53 -6.88 29.72
CA GLY A 240 -1.60 -5.77 30.66
C GLY A 240 -2.52 -4.64 30.12
N ASN A 241 -2.12 -3.39 30.34
CA ASN A 241 -2.77 -2.26 29.71
C ASN A 241 -2.58 -2.33 28.20
N MET A 242 -3.67 -2.45 27.46
CA MET A 242 -3.66 -2.70 26.03
C MET A 242 -4.49 -1.68 25.27
N ILE A 243 -3.97 -1.23 24.14
CA ILE A 243 -4.71 -0.45 23.15
C ILE A 243 -4.84 -1.31 21.88
N ILE A 244 -6.03 -1.23 21.24
CA ILE A 244 -6.25 -1.74 19.88
C ILE A 244 -6.78 -0.58 19.04
N ILE A 245 -6.19 -0.36 17.85
CA ILE A 245 -6.62 0.66 16.90
C ILE A 245 -7.02 -0.01 15.60
N ASP A 246 -8.19 0.34 15.07
CA ASP A 246 -8.61 0.03 13.70
C ASP A 246 -8.18 1.17 12.78
N HIS A 247 -7.39 0.84 11.77
CA HIS A 247 -6.88 1.77 10.77
C HIS A 247 -7.68 1.74 9.46
N ASN A 248 -8.83 1.06 9.45
CA ASN A 248 -9.62 0.77 8.25
C ASN A 248 -8.88 -0.18 7.27
N PHE A 249 -9.50 -0.46 6.14
CA PHE A 249 -8.98 -1.34 5.09
C PHE A 249 -8.50 -2.71 5.60
N GLY A 250 -9.00 -3.17 6.77
CA GLY A 250 -8.66 -4.44 7.39
C GLY A 250 -7.41 -4.43 8.27
N TYR A 251 -6.74 -3.29 8.45
CA TYR A 251 -5.59 -3.17 9.33
C TYR A 251 -6.00 -2.83 10.75
N THR A 252 -5.46 -3.57 11.72
CA THR A 252 -5.52 -3.25 13.14
C THR A 252 -4.13 -3.33 13.76
N THR A 253 -3.86 -2.49 14.75
CA THR A 253 -2.63 -2.57 15.57
C THR A 253 -2.96 -2.78 17.03
N ARG A 254 -2.05 -3.46 17.75
CA ARG A 254 -2.17 -3.72 19.19
C ARG A 254 -0.91 -3.27 19.91
N TYR A 255 -1.11 -2.72 21.09
CA TYR A 255 -0.06 -2.20 21.94
C TYR A 255 -0.26 -2.76 23.34
N GLY A 256 0.69 -3.58 23.78
CA GLY A 256 0.65 -4.23 25.11
C GLY A 256 1.67 -3.66 26.07
N HIS A 257 1.54 -4.05 27.36
CA HIS A 257 2.41 -3.74 28.47
C HIS A 257 2.55 -2.25 28.80
N LEU A 258 1.52 -1.44 28.42
CA LEU A 258 1.53 0.00 28.65
C LEU A 258 1.50 0.35 30.15
N SER A 259 2.09 1.49 30.53
CA SER A 259 1.97 2.07 31.87
C SER A 259 0.70 2.91 32.02
N ALA A 260 0.32 3.63 30.96
CA ALA A 260 -0.87 4.49 30.96
C ALA A 260 -1.42 4.67 29.55
N PHE A 261 -2.72 4.97 29.47
CA PHE A 261 -3.42 5.37 28.25
C PHE A 261 -3.42 6.90 28.11
N ASN A 262 -3.32 7.39 26.89
CA ASN A 262 -3.55 8.80 26.54
C ASN A 262 -4.78 8.96 25.62
N VAL A 263 -5.50 7.87 25.38
CA VAL A 263 -6.73 7.77 24.57
C VAL A 263 -7.70 6.82 25.24
N LYS A 264 -8.95 6.91 24.86
CA LYS A 264 -10.06 6.02 25.28
C LYS A 264 -10.72 5.38 24.06
N GLU A 265 -11.50 4.34 24.29
CA GLU A 265 -12.32 3.69 23.28
C GLU A 265 -13.22 4.70 22.55
N GLY A 266 -13.28 4.58 21.22
CA GLY A 266 -14.02 5.46 20.32
C GLY A 266 -13.23 6.69 19.85
N ASP A 267 -12.09 7.03 20.45
CA ASP A 267 -11.30 8.18 20.03
C ASP A 267 -10.74 7.99 18.61
N ARG A 268 -10.80 9.06 17.81
CA ARG A 268 -10.11 9.12 16.52
C ARG A 268 -8.68 9.60 16.73
N VAL A 269 -7.74 8.84 16.18
CA VAL A 269 -6.31 9.13 16.27
C VAL A 269 -5.71 9.42 14.89
N LYS A 270 -4.71 10.30 14.88
CA LYS A 270 -3.90 10.60 13.71
C LYS A 270 -2.56 9.90 13.77
N ARG A 271 -1.99 9.57 12.61
CA ARG A 271 -0.62 9.09 12.51
C ARG A 271 0.34 10.02 13.26
N GLY A 272 1.17 9.48 14.15
CA GLY A 272 2.09 10.21 15.01
C GLY A 272 1.49 10.74 16.31
N GLN A 273 0.18 10.61 16.54
CA GLN A 273 -0.46 11.03 17.79
C GLN A 273 -0.06 10.09 18.92
N VAL A 274 0.27 10.68 20.10
CA VAL A 274 0.55 9.92 21.32
C VAL A 274 -0.72 9.25 21.81
N ILE A 275 -0.70 7.92 21.95
CA ILE A 275 -1.83 7.10 22.38
C ILE A 275 -1.65 6.52 23.79
N GLY A 276 -0.42 6.43 24.29
CA GLY A 276 -0.11 5.89 25.60
C GLY A 276 1.38 5.95 25.90
N PHE A 277 1.79 5.24 26.93
CA PHE A 277 3.17 5.21 27.41
C PHE A 277 3.63 3.79 27.68
N VAL A 278 4.89 3.50 27.36
CA VAL A 278 5.51 2.21 27.59
C VAL A 278 5.54 1.88 29.08
N GLY A 279 5.34 0.62 29.42
CA GLY A 279 5.41 0.12 30.78
C GLY A 279 5.90 -1.31 30.86
N SER A 280 5.42 -2.03 31.89
CA SER A 280 5.68 -3.44 32.13
C SER A 280 4.46 -4.12 32.75
N SER A 281 3.26 -3.66 32.40
CA SER A 281 2.00 -4.21 32.94
C SER A 281 1.68 -5.57 32.34
N GLY A 282 0.87 -6.39 33.05
CA GLY A 282 0.53 -7.73 32.63
C GLY A 282 1.72 -8.70 32.70
N ARG A 283 1.80 -9.65 31.75
CA ARG A 283 2.86 -10.66 31.74
C ARG A 283 4.08 -10.17 30.95
N SER A 284 4.92 -9.41 31.61
CA SER A 284 6.13 -8.79 31.05
C SER A 284 7.36 -9.15 31.88
N THR A 285 8.51 -9.27 31.22
CA THR A 285 9.82 -9.51 31.88
C THR A 285 10.55 -8.22 32.20
N GLY A 286 10.08 -7.07 31.76
CA GLY A 286 10.68 -5.76 31.98
C GLY A 286 10.06 -4.71 31.05
N PRO A 287 10.44 -3.43 31.17
CA PRO A 287 9.85 -2.36 30.38
C PRO A 287 10.07 -2.54 28.87
N HIS A 288 8.99 -2.74 28.13
CA HIS A 288 8.98 -2.82 26.67
C HIS A 288 7.56 -2.56 26.11
N LEU A 289 7.49 -2.24 24.84
CA LEU A 289 6.24 -2.23 24.08
C LEU A 289 6.12 -3.55 23.33
N HIS A 290 5.02 -4.28 23.53
CA HIS A 290 4.60 -5.35 22.63
C HIS A 290 3.73 -4.75 21.53
N TYR A 291 4.17 -4.85 20.27
CA TYR A 291 3.51 -4.23 19.11
C TYR A 291 3.10 -5.29 18.08
N GLU A 292 1.79 -5.32 17.73
CA GLU A 292 1.29 -6.20 16.67
C GLU A 292 0.70 -5.38 15.53
N VAL A 293 0.93 -5.85 14.30
CA VAL A 293 0.18 -5.44 13.10
C VAL A 293 -0.65 -6.63 12.64
N ARG A 294 -1.93 -6.38 12.37
CA ARG A 294 -2.85 -7.42 11.89
C ARG A 294 -3.57 -6.96 10.63
N PHE A 295 -3.78 -7.89 9.72
CA PHE A 295 -4.62 -7.69 8.54
C PHE A 295 -5.72 -8.74 8.51
N MET A 296 -6.98 -8.30 8.45
CA MET A 296 -8.17 -9.17 8.53
C MET A 296 -8.10 -10.17 9.70
N GLY A 297 -7.64 -9.69 10.87
CA GLY A 297 -7.48 -10.47 12.09
C GLY A 297 -6.22 -11.35 12.17
N LYS A 298 -5.52 -11.61 11.05
CA LYS A 298 -4.29 -12.38 11.02
C LYS A 298 -3.09 -11.50 11.39
N ALA A 299 -2.28 -11.94 12.35
CA ALA A 299 -1.04 -11.25 12.70
C ALA A 299 -0.01 -11.34 11.57
N LEU A 300 0.64 -10.23 11.28
CA LEU A 300 1.70 -10.08 10.29
C LEU A 300 2.96 -9.57 10.98
N ASN A 301 4.11 -9.78 10.36
CA ASN A 301 5.36 -9.28 10.88
C ASN A 301 5.38 -7.74 10.82
N PRO A 302 5.46 -7.02 11.97
CA PRO A 302 5.46 -5.57 11.97
C PRO A 302 6.60 -4.92 11.18
N MET A 303 7.74 -5.63 11.06
CA MET A 303 8.91 -5.14 10.30
C MET A 303 8.63 -4.95 8.80
N ASP A 304 7.64 -5.67 8.24
CA ASP A 304 7.30 -5.57 6.82
C ASP A 304 6.54 -4.27 6.47
N PHE A 305 6.12 -3.52 7.48
CA PHE A 305 5.31 -2.31 7.34
C PHE A 305 6.09 -1.02 7.57
N ILE A 306 7.18 -1.08 8.32
CA ILE A 306 7.93 0.11 8.73
C ILE A 306 8.81 0.56 7.57
N ILE A 307 8.62 1.82 7.19
CA ILE A 307 9.40 2.50 6.15
C ILE A 307 10.30 3.49 6.90
N ASP A 308 11.59 3.19 6.94
CA ASP A 308 12.61 4.11 7.48
C ASP A 308 12.90 5.24 6.48
#